data_2ead6a075fce2136ca15f8ddc8a83d92
#
_entry.id   2ead6a075fce2136ca15f8ddc8a83d92
#
_cell.length_a   1.000
_cell.length_b   1.000
_cell.length_c   1.000
_cell.angle_alpha   90.00
_cell.angle_beta   90.00
_cell.angle_gamma   90.00
#
_symmetry.space_group_name_H-M   'P 1'
#
loop_
_entity.id
_entity.type
_entity.pdbx_description
1 polymer ?
#
loop_
_entity_poly.entity_id
_entity_poly.type
_entity_poly.pdbx_seq_one_letter_code
_entity_poly.pdbx_strand_id
1 'polypeptide(L)'
;MAEVQDIKRRIRSVRNTRKITKAMELVAGARLRRAQARIEAMRPYADRMLELMVGTARASTSVRGLPLLQRREIRTAAILALTGDRGLAGAFNAQILRHVFAVERRLRGEGVDVFHVEVHAHAG
;
A
#
# COMPACT_ATOMS: atom_id res chain seq x y z
N MET A 1 12.58 -40.23 -31.52
CA MET A 1 13.82 -39.77 -30.84
C MET A 1 13.78 -38.25 -30.56
N ALA A 2 13.37 -37.41 -31.52
CA ALA A 2 13.26 -35.94 -31.32
C ALA A 2 12.29 -35.55 -30.17
N GLU A 3 11.13 -36.23 -30.09
CA GLU A 3 10.08 -35.96 -29.08
C GLU A 3 10.55 -36.17 -27.63
N VAL A 4 11.32 -37.24 -27.38
CA VAL A 4 11.89 -37.52 -26.05
C VAL A 4 12.91 -36.46 -25.62
N GLN A 5 13.71 -35.95 -26.56
CA GLN A 5 14.66 -34.88 -26.30
C GLN A 5 13.97 -33.56 -25.99
N ASP A 6 12.86 -33.29 -26.67
CA ASP A 6 12.07 -32.07 -26.42
C ASP A 6 11.42 -32.10 -25.03
N ILE A 7 10.86 -33.26 -24.63
CA ILE A 7 10.35 -33.45 -23.27
C ILE A 7 11.44 -33.25 -22.21
N LYS A 8 12.63 -33.85 -22.42
CA LYS A 8 13.77 -33.65 -21.50
C LYS A 8 14.20 -32.18 -21.40
N ARG A 9 14.16 -31.43 -22.50
CA ARG A 9 14.44 -30.00 -22.53
C ARG A 9 13.42 -29.21 -21.71
N ARG A 10 12.11 -29.51 -21.89
CA ARG A 10 11.02 -28.88 -21.11
C ARG A 10 11.14 -29.17 -19.62
N ILE A 11 11.44 -30.41 -19.22
CA ILE A 11 11.66 -30.78 -17.82
C ILE A 11 12.81 -29.97 -17.24
N ARG A 12 13.92 -29.82 -17.97
CA ARG A 12 15.09 -29.03 -17.52
C ARG A 12 14.72 -27.55 -17.36
N SER A 13 13.98 -26.99 -18.32
CA SER A 13 13.51 -25.60 -18.27
C SER A 13 12.63 -25.37 -17.05
N VAL A 14 11.64 -26.23 -16.81
CA VAL A 14 10.73 -26.10 -15.65
C VAL A 14 11.50 -26.24 -14.32
N ARG A 15 12.48 -27.17 -14.24
CA ARG A 15 13.35 -27.30 -13.06
C ARG A 15 14.14 -26.02 -12.78
N ASN A 16 14.66 -25.38 -13.82
CA ASN A 16 15.40 -24.13 -13.68
C ASN A 16 14.46 -22.99 -13.23
N THR A 17 13.29 -22.87 -13.84
CA THR A 17 12.27 -21.90 -13.43
C THR A 17 11.89 -22.10 -11.96
N ARG A 18 11.69 -23.35 -11.51
CA ARG A 18 11.40 -23.65 -10.10
C ARG A 18 12.50 -23.16 -9.16
N LYS A 19 13.79 -23.30 -9.53
CA LYS A 19 14.90 -22.79 -8.72
C LYS A 19 14.87 -21.27 -8.63
N ILE A 20 14.60 -20.60 -9.75
CA ILE A 20 14.51 -19.13 -9.78
C ILE A 20 13.35 -18.63 -8.90
N THR A 21 12.15 -19.23 -9.07
CA THR A 21 10.98 -18.82 -8.28
C THR A 21 11.18 -19.08 -6.78
N LYS A 22 11.88 -20.18 -6.41
CA LYS A 22 12.22 -20.42 -4.99
C LYS A 22 13.18 -19.38 -4.44
N ALA A 23 14.18 -18.98 -5.21
CA ALA A 23 15.08 -17.89 -4.82
C ALA A 23 14.32 -16.55 -4.66
N MET A 24 13.40 -16.25 -5.59
CA MET A 24 12.55 -15.05 -5.49
C MET A 24 11.65 -15.08 -4.24
N GLU A 25 11.09 -16.23 -3.88
CA GLU A 25 10.30 -16.41 -2.66
C GLU A 25 11.11 -16.09 -1.41
N LEU A 26 12.35 -16.59 -1.32
CA LEU A 26 13.23 -16.34 -0.19
C LEU A 26 13.58 -14.84 -0.06
N VAL A 27 13.91 -14.19 -1.18
CA VAL A 27 14.20 -12.76 -1.22
C VAL A 27 12.96 -11.94 -0.82
N ALA A 28 11.79 -12.27 -1.36
CA ALA A 28 10.54 -11.59 -1.01
C ALA A 28 10.20 -11.75 0.48
N GLY A 29 10.37 -12.97 1.03
CA GLY A 29 10.17 -13.22 2.46
C GLY A 29 11.13 -12.41 3.35
N ALA A 30 12.39 -12.26 2.94
CA ALA A 30 13.36 -11.45 3.68
C ALA A 30 13.00 -9.95 3.65
N ARG A 31 12.54 -9.44 2.49
CA ARG A 31 12.07 -8.05 2.35
C ARG A 31 10.82 -7.79 3.18
N LEU A 32 9.86 -8.72 3.16
CA LEU A 32 8.64 -8.63 3.96
C LEU A 32 8.96 -8.52 5.45
N ARG A 33 9.82 -9.40 5.97
CA ARG A 33 10.23 -9.35 7.38
C ARG A 33 10.88 -8.02 7.76
N ARG A 34 11.74 -7.47 6.88
CA ARG A 34 12.35 -6.14 7.12
C ARG A 34 11.30 -5.02 7.14
N ALA A 35 10.33 -5.06 6.24
CA ALA A 35 9.26 -4.07 6.20
C ALA A 35 8.39 -4.16 7.46
N GLN A 36 8.03 -5.38 7.89
CA GLN A 36 7.28 -5.62 9.13
C GLN A 36 8.03 -5.09 10.36
N ALA A 37 9.32 -5.41 10.49
CA ALA A 37 10.14 -4.94 11.61
C ALA A 37 10.21 -3.40 11.66
N ARG A 38 10.27 -2.72 10.51
CA ARG A 38 10.23 -1.25 10.46
C ARG A 38 8.89 -0.70 10.96
N ILE A 39 7.78 -1.31 10.54
CA ILE A 39 6.44 -0.89 10.97
C ILE A 39 6.28 -1.09 12.48
N GLU A 40 6.70 -2.24 12.99
CA GLU A 40 6.63 -2.55 14.42
C GLU A 40 7.47 -1.59 15.26
N ALA A 41 8.67 -1.23 14.78
CA ALA A 41 9.53 -0.25 15.45
C ALA A 41 8.94 1.18 15.45
N MET A 42 8.12 1.53 14.46
CA MET A 42 7.48 2.85 14.39
C MET A 42 6.18 2.95 15.20
N ARG A 43 5.51 1.83 15.50
CA ARG A 43 4.24 1.83 16.26
C ARG A 43 4.31 2.60 17.58
N PRO A 44 5.29 2.35 18.47
CA PRO A 44 5.35 3.06 19.75
C PRO A 44 5.44 4.57 19.58
N TYR A 45 6.17 5.03 18.55
CA TYR A 45 6.26 6.46 18.25
C TYR A 45 4.91 7.04 17.80
N ALA A 46 4.22 6.35 16.91
CA ALA A 46 2.91 6.77 16.40
C ALA A 46 1.87 6.84 17.54
N ASP A 47 1.86 5.86 18.44
CA ASP A 47 0.96 5.81 19.59
C ASP A 47 1.23 6.96 20.56
N ARG A 48 2.51 7.23 20.87
CA ARG A 48 2.89 8.36 21.74
C ARG A 48 2.59 9.71 21.10
N MET A 49 2.78 9.85 19.82
CA MET A 49 2.43 11.07 19.10
C MET A 49 0.92 11.32 19.16
N LEU A 50 0.11 10.29 18.96
CA LEU A 50 -1.35 10.39 19.06
C LEU A 50 -1.79 10.77 20.49
N GLU A 51 -1.22 10.15 21.53
CA GLU A 51 -1.48 10.50 22.93
C GLU A 51 -1.17 11.98 23.21
N LEU A 52 0.00 12.46 22.76
CA LEU A 52 0.40 13.86 22.90
C LEU A 52 -0.56 14.81 22.19
N MET A 53 -0.96 14.49 20.97
CA MET A 53 -1.91 15.32 20.20
C MET A 53 -3.27 15.39 20.90
N VAL A 54 -3.79 14.25 21.35
CA VAL A 54 -5.07 14.19 22.08
C VAL A 54 -4.97 14.91 23.42
N GLY A 55 -3.87 14.71 24.15
CA GLY A 55 -3.61 15.39 25.43
C GLY A 55 -3.56 16.91 25.28
N THR A 56 -2.82 17.40 24.29
CA THR A 56 -2.73 18.83 23.98
C THR A 56 -4.08 19.42 23.57
N ALA A 57 -4.83 18.71 22.72
CA ALA A 57 -6.15 19.15 22.30
C ALA A 57 -7.17 19.21 23.45
N ARG A 58 -7.01 18.36 24.46
CA ARG A 58 -7.86 18.37 25.67
C ARG A 58 -7.46 19.45 26.67
N ALA A 59 -6.15 19.69 26.83
CA ALA A 59 -5.62 20.61 27.84
C ALA A 59 -5.78 22.09 27.47
N SER A 60 -5.92 22.42 26.19
CA SER A 60 -5.95 23.81 25.74
C SER A 60 -7.32 24.19 25.17
N THR A 61 -7.98 25.13 25.85
CA THR A 61 -9.18 25.80 25.31
C THR A 61 -8.88 26.64 24.07
N SER A 62 -7.65 27.14 23.96
CA SER A 62 -7.16 27.92 22.81
C SER A 62 -7.03 27.09 21.52
N VAL A 63 -6.80 25.77 21.62
CA VAL A 63 -6.64 24.88 20.46
C VAL A 63 -7.95 24.74 19.66
N ARG A 64 -9.10 24.90 20.31
CA ARG A 64 -10.41 24.82 19.63
C ARG A 64 -10.63 25.95 18.61
N GLY A 65 -9.89 27.03 18.70
CA GLY A 65 -9.94 28.16 17.77
C GLY A 65 -9.01 28.01 16.56
N LEU A 66 -8.15 26.99 16.53
CA LEU A 66 -7.20 26.81 15.42
C LEU A 66 -7.93 26.38 14.13
N PRO A 67 -7.66 27.07 13.00
CA PRO A 67 -8.34 26.80 11.73
C PRO A 67 -8.22 25.35 11.24
N LEU A 68 -7.12 24.66 11.59
CA LEU A 68 -6.87 23.26 11.21
C LEU A 68 -7.70 22.25 12.00
N LEU A 69 -8.23 22.63 13.18
CA LEU A 69 -9.05 21.76 14.04
C LEU A 69 -10.56 22.04 13.90
N GLN A 70 -10.93 23.06 13.17
CA GLN A 70 -12.33 23.39 12.91
C GLN A 70 -12.94 22.35 11.95
N ARG A 71 -14.11 21.84 12.29
CA ARG A 71 -14.92 21.06 11.36
C ARG A 71 -15.44 21.97 10.25
N ARG A 72 -15.08 21.65 9.03
CA ARG A 72 -15.52 22.35 7.82
C ARG A 72 -16.24 21.39 6.90
N GLU A 73 -17.11 21.95 6.08
CA GLU A 73 -17.69 21.21 4.96
C GLU A 73 -16.58 20.77 4.01
N ILE A 74 -16.55 19.50 3.70
CA ILE A 74 -15.55 18.92 2.80
C ILE A 74 -16.02 19.19 1.37
N ARG A 75 -15.33 20.09 0.67
CA ARG A 75 -15.61 20.43 -0.73
C ARG A 75 -14.74 19.68 -1.71
N THR A 76 -13.52 19.34 -1.27
CA THR A 76 -12.52 18.68 -2.11
C THR A 76 -11.82 17.58 -1.30
N ALA A 77 -11.67 16.42 -1.90
CA ALA A 77 -10.97 15.27 -1.32
C ALA A 77 -9.85 14.80 -2.24
N ALA A 78 -8.71 14.44 -1.66
CA ALA A 78 -7.62 13.77 -2.35
C ALA A 78 -7.67 12.28 -2.03
N ILE A 79 -7.65 11.43 -3.05
CA ILE A 79 -7.49 9.99 -2.88
C ILE A 79 -6.04 9.64 -3.21
N LEU A 80 -5.30 9.18 -2.19
CA LEU A 80 -3.94 8.70 -2.36
C LEU A 80 -3.97 7.19 -2.62
N ALA A 81 -3.66 6.78 -3.85
CA ALA A 81 -3.55 5.39 -4.24
C ALA A 81 -2.10 4.92 -4.12
N LEU A 82 -1.85 3.94 -3.24
CA LEU A 82 -0.54 3.31 -3.08
C LEU A 82 -0.55 1.98 -3.82
N THR A 83 0.16 1.92 -4.93
CA THR A 83 0.27 0.74 -5.79
C THR A 83 1.69 0.19 -5.81
N GLY A 84 1.87 -1.03 -6.30
CA GLY A 84 3.18 -1.64 -6.45
C GLY A 84 3.72 -1.46 -7.87
N ASP A 85 5.00 -1.11 -7.99
CA ASP A 85 5.70 -0.95 -9.27
C ASP A 85 5.94 -2.26 -10.01
N ARG A 86 6.08 -3.34 -9.25
CA ARG A 86 6.49 -4.63 -9.81
C ARG A 86 5.30 -5.53 -10.06
N GLY A 87 5.35 -6.25 -11.17
CA GLY A 87 4.43 -7.35 -11.45
C GLY A 87 4.57 -8.52 -10.46
N LEU A 88 3.88 -9.61 -10.72
CA LEU A 88 3.82 -10.82 -9.89
C LEU A 88 3.13 -10.62 -8.54
N ALA A 89 2.36 -9.54 -8.39
CA ALA A 89 1.55 -9.24 -7.22
C ALA A 89 0.06 -9.68 -7.37
N GLY A 90 -0.25 -10.51 -8.35
CA GLY A 90 -1.61 -10.96 -8.65
C GLY A 90 -2.55 -9.78 -8.93
N ALA A 91 -3.72 -9.80 -8.31
CA ALA A 91 -4.75 -8.77 -8.50
C ALA A 91 -4.58 -7.54 -7.60
N PHE A 92 -3.44 -7.37 -6.91
CA PHE A 92 -3.24 -6.31 -5.91
C PHE A 92 -3.55 -4.92 -6.45
N ASN A 93 -2.85 -4.47 -7.50
CA ASN A 93 -3.07 -3.14 -8.09
C ASN A 93 -4.50 -2.98 -8.62
N ALA A 94 -5.03 -3.99 -9.29
CA ALA A 94 -6.39 -3.97 -9.83
C ALA A 94 -7.47 -3.87 -8.73
N GLN A 95 -7.23 -4.46 -7.57
CA GLN A 95 -8.14 -4.33 -6.42
C GLN A 95 -8.07 -2.94 -5.81
N ILE A 96 -6.87 -2.37 -5.65
CA ILE A 96 -6.70 -0.99 -5.16
C ILE A 96 -7.44 -0.02 -6.08
N LEU A 97 -7.23 -0.08 -7.39
CA LEU A 97 -7.90 0.80 -8.33
C LEU A 97 -9.42 0.66 -8.29
N ARG A 98 -9.94 -0.56 -8.16
CA ARG A 98 -11.40 -0.75 -7.97
C ARG A 98 -11.92 -0.06 -6.72
N HIS A 99 -11.19 -0.12 -5.61
CA HIS A 99 -11.54 0.59 -4.39
C HIS A 99 -11.48 2.11 -4.56
N VAL A 100 -10.42 2.61 -5.19
CA VAL A 100 -10.27 4.04 -5.52
C VAL A 100 -11.49 4.55 -6.27
N PHE A 101 -11.87 3.90 -7.36
CA PHE A 101 -13.05 4.29 -8.16
C PHE A 101 -14.37 4.14 -7.41
N ALA A 102 -14.48 3.19 -6.49
CA ALA A 102 -15.68 3.06 -5.66
C ALA A 102 -15.80 4.22 -4.66
N VAL A 103 -14.69 4.59 -4.01
CA VAL A 103 -14.63 5.74 -3.08
C VAL A 103 -14.89 7.05 -3.82
N GLU A 104 -14.27 7.23 -4.99
CA GLU A 104 -14.50 8.41 -5.84
C GLU A 104 -15.97 8.60 -6.19
N ARG A 105 -16.62 7.54 -6.70
CA ARG A 105 -18.04 7.61 -7.05
C ARG A 105 -18.92 7.99 -5.86
N ARG A 106 -18.60 7.48 -4.67
CA ARG A 106 -19.35 7.84 -3.45
C ARG A 106 -19.15 9.31 -3.11
N LEU A 107 -17.93 9.81 -3.07
CA LEU A 107 -17.62 11.20 -2.73
C LEU A 107 -18.22 12.18 -3.75
N ARG A 108 -18.12 11.88 -5.03
CA ARG A 108 -18.77 12.70 -6.07
C ARG A 108 -20.31 12.70 -5.96
N GLY A 109 -20.89 11.56 -5.55
CA GLY A 109 -22.33 11.47 -5.25
C GLY A 109 -22.75 12.32 -4.05
N GLU A 110 -21.82 12.60 -3.13
CA GLU A 110 -21.99 13.51 -1.99
C GLU A 110 -21.68 14.98 -2.33
N GLY A 111 -21.36 15.29 -3.61
CA GLY A 111 -21.07 16.65 -4.07
C GLY A 111 -19.63 17.11 -3.78
N VAL A 112 -18.72 16.18 -3.48
CA VAL A 112 -17.31 16.46 -3.20
C VAL A 112 -16.48 16.34 -4.47
N ASP A 113 -15.68 17.36 -4.79
CA ASP A 113 -14.68 17.27 -5.85
C ASP A 113 -13.55 16.33 -5.46
N VAL A 114 -13.15 15.44 -6.38
CA VAL A 114 -12.13 14.43 -6.09
C VAL A 114 -10.98 14.53 -7.08
N PHE A 115 -9.76 14.53 -6.57
CA PHE A 115 -8.55 14.33 -7.38
C PHE A 115 -7.73 13.15 -6.85
N HIS A 116 -6.95 12.55 -7.75
CA HIS A 116 -6.13 11.39 -7.44
C HIS A 116 -4.66 11.76 -7.34
N VAL A 117 -4.00 11.16 -6.36
CA VAL A 117 -2.54 11.15 -6.24
C VAL A 117 -2.10 9.68 -6.27
N GLU A 118 -1.37 9.30 -7.29
CA GLU A 118 -0.84 7.94 -7.39
C GLU A 118 0.61 7.93 -6.93
N VAL A 119 0.91 6.99 -6.01
CA VAL A 119 2.26 6.77 -5.51
C VAL A 119 2.62 5.30 -5.73
N HIS A 120 3.66 5.09 -6.52
CA HIS A 120 4.21 3.75 -6.72
C HIS A 120 5.23 3.44 -5.63
N ALA A 121 4.96 2.39 -4.85
CA ALA A 121 5.89 1.95 -3.82
C ALA A 121 7.08 1.24 -4.49
N HIS A 122 8.22 1.94 -4.58
CA HIS A 122 9.48 1.36 -5.03
C HIS A 122 10.01 0.42 -3.94
N ALA A 123 10.07 -0.88 -4.25
CA ALA A 123 10.74 -1.84 -3.38
C ALA A 123 12.26 -1.76 -3.63
N GLY A 124 12.94 -0.86 -2.90
CA GLY A 124 14.39 -0.83 -2.84
C GLY A 124 14.98 -2.10 -2.20
#